data_ca2c1ea9f776554ed14c67d735c441e4
#
_entry.id   ca2c1ea9f776554ed14c67d735c441e4
#
_cell.length_a   1.000
_cell.length_b   1.000
_cell.length_c   1.000
_cell.angle_alpha   90.00
_cell.angle_beta   90.00
_cell.angle_gamma   90.00
#
_symmetry.space_group_name_H-M   'P 1'
#
loop_
_entity.id
_entity.type
_entity.pdbx_description
1 polymer ?
#
loop_
_entity_poly.entity_id
_entity_poly.type
_entity_poly.pdbx_seq_one_letter_code
_entity_poly.pdbx_strand_id
1 'polypeptide(L)'
;MAQEPTISHGKISESLKRFPIQLLKFYPRSFVLKNGLIYGLIRNPEGKKLVVLGEKAAVLADPFKGNTFNDASTLKICDLTLENTQCLMDLFPFTKPVPLLREWTTIGTGDRLGLATPGHLRAVNKFSVRPVLAQESVRENIQTGRNFPGVIQDAAWGVFLENYQKGYGADGDHLKTFQEIKSALDAGVSMVTLDLSEKLNPKAFESSKEMLDREFREAVDAEEMKVLSHLFLEKEFHLKGPQGECRIQFNEEELKRNVLLYQKAIDFTEEAYEFVAAQTDHRPTIDFEISIDETPFPTTPENHLFFVIQVTQRGVRLDSLAPRFVGEFQKGIDYIGDLQAFREQYLKHSLIAQHYGNYKISIHSGSDKFSVFPEIGRLSKGGFHLKTAGTSWLEAVRLIAEIAPPLYRQMHEYALSVFKDAAKLYHVTTDLEKIPDVNRLKDQELVTLLDEVDSRQLLHITYGYLLNAKTPEGADLFKSRFFHVLTQFEEEYWSLLERHIEKHLISLGVEKGEKP
;
A
#
# COMPACT_ATOMS: atom_id res chain seq x y z
N MET A 1 34.09 1.52 15.37
CA MET A 1 33.11 0.42 15.23
C MET A 1 33.89 -0.79 14.76
N ALA A 2 33.92 -1.88 15.55
CA ALA A 2 34.57 -3.12 15.13
C ALA A 2 33.78 -3.69 13.94
N GLN A 3 34.47 -4.04 12.85
CA GLN A 3 33.85 -4.74 11.72
C GLN A 3 33.30 -6.06 12.26
N GLU A 4 31.98 -6.28 12.15
CA GLU A 4 31.38 -7.57 12.43
C GLU A 4 32.04 -8.61 11.50
N PRO A 5 32.36 -9.82 12.01
CA PRO A 5 33.03 -10.83 11.21
C PRO A 5 32.14 -11.25 10.05
N THR A 6 32.70 -11.21 8.85
CA THR A 6 31.99 -11.60 7.62
C THR A 6 31.53 -13.05 7.72
N ILE A 7 30.22 -13.29 7.69
CA ILE A 7 29.62 -14.61 7.75
C ILE A 7 29.90 -15.37 6.44
N SER A 8 30.59 -16.50 6.54
CA SER A 8 30.79 -17.38 5.38
C SER A 8 29.53 -18.21 5.12
N HIS A 9 28.71 -17.82 4.17
CA HIS A 9 27.47 -18.53 3.80
C HIS A 9 27.71 -20.02 3.44
N GLY A 10 28.86 -20.33 2.80
CA GLY A 10 29.23 -21.73 2.52
C GLY A 10 29.38 -22.57 3.78
N LYS A 11 30.07 -22.04 4.80
CA LYS A 11 30.26 -22.77 6.08
C LYS A 11 28.93 -22.95 6.82
N ILE A 12 28.02 -21.97 6.76
CA ILE A 12 26.70 -22.11 7.41
C ILE A 12 25.88 -23.19 6.69
N SER A 13 25.83 -23.15 5.35
CA SER A 13 25.11 -24.15 4.56
C SER A 13 25.63 -25.58 4.84
N GLU A 14 26.94 -25.75 4.95
CA GLU A 14 27.54 -27.04 5.35
C GLU A 14 27.19 -27.43 6.78
N SER A 15 27.16 -26.48 7.71
CA SER A 15 26.76 -26.73 9.09
C SER A 15 25.31 -27.19 9.18
N LEU A 16 24.41 -26.56 8.44
CA LEU A 16 22.99 -26.93 8.41
C LEU A 16 22.75 -28.34 7.86
N LYS A 17 23.57 -28.81 6.92
CA LYS A 17 23.47 -30.19 6.35
C LYS A 17 23.80 -31.30 7.36
N ARG A 18 24.41 -30.97 8.49
CA ARG A 18 24.70 -31.96 9.56
C ARG A 18 23.46 -32.28 10.39
N PHE A 19 22.44 -31.46 10.35
CA PHE A 19 21.21 -31.67 11.09
C PHE A 19 20.19 -32.46 10.25
N PRO A 20 19.26 -33.19 10.87
CA PRO A 20 18.26 -34.02 10.20
C PRO A 20 17.13 -33.14 9.63
N ILE A 21 17.48 -32.19 8.76
CA ILE A 21 16.55 -31.27 8.10
C ILE A 21 16.65 -31.44 6.59
N GLN A 22 15.50 -31.47 5.91
CA GLN A 22 15.46 -31.42 4.47
C GLN A 22 15.53 -29.96 4.01
N LEU A 23 16.73 -29.46 3.73
CA LEU A 23 16.97 -28.10 3.24
C LEU A 23 16.62 -28.02 1.75
N LEU A 24 15.55 -27.28 1.39
CA LEU A 24 15.16 -27.04 0.01
C LEU A 24 15.76 -25.75 -0.53
N LYS A 25 15.81 -24.69 0.30
CA LYS A 25 16.38 -23.40 -0.09
C LYS A 25 17.06 -22.71 1.10
N PHE A 26 18.12 -21.99 0.79
CA PHE A 26 18.90 -21.14 1.69
C PHE A 26 18.78 -19.70 1.23
N TYR A 27 18.48 -18.75 2.14
CA TYR A 27 18.34 -17.33 1.81
C TYR A 27 19.53 -16.52 2.32
N PRO A 28 20.59 -16.35 1.52
CA PRO A 28 21.89 -15.85 1.99
C PRO A 28 21.82 -14.46 2.63
N ARG A 29 20.97 -13.57 2.12
CA ARG A 29 20.85 -12.18 2.60
C ARG A 29 20.30 -12.10 4.02
N SER A 30 19.52 -13.09 4.45
CA SER A 30 18.89 -13.12 5.77
C SER A 30 19.84 -13.51 6.91
N PHE A 31 21.06 -13.98 6.59
CA PHE A 31 21.95 -14.48 7.62
C PHE A 31 22.72 -13.35 8.30
N VAL A 32 22.48 -13.20 9.60
CA VAL A 32 23.09 -12.17 10.46
C VAL A 32 23.66 -12.80 11.74
N LEU A 33 24.80 -12.28 12.22
CA LEU A 33 25.38 -12.63 13.51
C LEU A 33 24.93 -11.61 14.55
N LYS A 34 24.34 -12.07 15.64
CA LYS A 34 23.96 -11.20 16.76
C LYS A 34 24.07 -11.95 18.08
N ASN A 35 24.67 -11.32 19.06
CA ASN A 35 24.86 -11.89 20.42
C ASN A 35 25.53 -13.28 20.42
N GLY A 36 26.45 -13.54 19.47
CA GLY A 36 27.15 -14.81 19.33
C GLY A 36 26.32 -15.93 18.66
N LEU A 37 25.09 -15.62 18.23
CA LEU A 37 24.20 -16.53 17.49
C LEU A 37 24.07 -16.10 16.03
N ILE A 38 23.95 -17.09 15.14
CA ILE A 38 23.65 -16.88 13.72
C ILE A 38 22.17 -17.11 13.51
N TYR A 39 21.49 -16.08 12.98
CA TYR A 39 20.09 -16.13 12.57
C TYR A 39 20.00 -16.09 11.05
N GLY A 40 19.01 -16.80 10.48
CA GLY A 40 18.78 -16.75 9.04
C GLY A 40 17.55 -17.52 8.63
N LEU A 41 17.12 -17.33 7.39
CA LEU A 41 15.97 -18.02 6.83
C LEU A 41 16.39 -19.17 5.91
N ILE A 42 15.65 -20.26 6.02
CA ILE A 42 15.71 -21.40 5.11
C ILE A 42 14.29 -21.77 4.65
N ARG A 43 14.18 -22.63 3.64
CA ARG A 43 12.94 -23.33 3.30
C ARG A 43 13.15 -24.83 3.39
N ASN A 44 12.24 -25.49 4.06
CA ASN A 44 12.09 -26.93 4.12
C ASN A 44 10.74 -27.35 3.50
N PRO A 45 10.35 -28.64 3.47
CA PRO A 45 9.05 -29.08 2.93
C PRO A 45 7.82 -28.43 3.59
N GLU A 46 7.94 -28.00 4.85
CA GLU A 46 6.86 -27.36 5.60
C GLU A 46 6.75 -25.85 5.34
N GLY A 47 7.73 -25.24 4.63
CA GLY A 47 7.75 -23.82 4.29
C GLY A 47 9.01 -23.08 4.75
N LYS A 48 8.92 -21.75 4.84
CA LYS A 48 10.01 -20.90 5.35
C LYS A 48 10.13 -21.06 6.87
N LYS A 49 11.35 -21.15 7.36
CA LYS A 49 11.67 -21.29 8.77
C LYS A 49 12.82 -20.35 9.15
N LEU A 50 12.77 -19.79 10.36
CA LEU A 50 13.92 -19.15 10.97
C LEU A 50 14.83 -20.25 11.55
N VAL A 51 16.12 -20.13 11.34
CA VAL A 51 17.15 -20.95 12.01
C VAL A 51 17.97 -20.08 12.93
N VAL A 52 18.26 -20.61 14.14
CA VAL A 52 19.16 -20.01 15.13
C VAL A 52 20.25 -21.03 15.42
N LEU A 53 21.49 -20.68 15.11
CA LEU A 53 22.64 -21.58 15.21
C LEU A 53 23.71 -21.00 16.14
N GLY A 54 24.23 -21.81 17.05
CA GLY A 54 25.28 -21.39 17.96
C GLY A 54 25.58 -22.40 19.08
N GLU A 55 26.16 -21.91 20.17
CA GLU A 55 26.41 -22.72 21.37
C GLU A 55 25.07 -23.07 22.06
N LYS A 56 25.02 -24.28 22.65
CA LYS A 56 23.79 -24.82 23.23
C LYS A 56 23.13 -23.91 24.26
N ALA A 57 23.89 -23.38 25.20
CA ALA A 57 23.35 -22.52 26.25
C ALA A 57 22.73 -21.23 25.69
N ALA A 58 23.39 -20.61 24.72
CA ALA A 58 22.90 -19.41 24.05
C ALA A 58 21.65 -19.68 23.20
N VAL A 59 21.61 -20.77 22.41
CA VAL A 59 20.47 -21.16 21.60
C VAL A 59 19.24 -21.50 22.46
N LEU A 60 19.43 -22.13 23.63
CA LEU A 60 18.34 -22.44 24.55
C LEU A 60 17.79 -21.19 25.25
N ALA A 61 18.63 -20.19 25.53
CA ALA A 61 18.25 -18.92 26.14
C ALA A 61 17.64 -17.94 25.13
N ASP A 62 17.74 -18.20 23.84
CA ASP A 62 17.20 -17.36 22.78
C ASP A 62 15.67 -17.34 22.81
N PRO A 63 15.01 -16.16 22.62
CA PRO A 63 13.57 -16.00 22.84
C PRO A 63 12.68 -16.68 21.81
N PHE A 64 13.20 -17.01 20.61
CA PHE A 64 12.37 -17.62 19.57
C PHE A 64 11.88 -19.02 19.97
N LYS A 65 10.63 -19.32 19.65
CA LYS A 65 10.00 -20.63 19.88
C LYS A 65 10.26 -21.55 18.71
N GLY A 66 10.80 -22.73 18.99
CA GLY A 66 11.11 -23.72 17.95
C GLY A 66 11.69 -25.00 18.49
N ASN A 67 11.94 -25.98 17.60
CA ASN A 67 12.52 -27.24 17.88
C ASN A 67 14.06 -27.18 17.85
N THR A 68 14.73 -27.75 18.83
CA THR A 68 16.19 -27.75 18.94
C THR A 68 16.80 -29.10 18.56
N PHE A 69 17.91 -29.03 17.84
CA PHE A 69 18.73 -30.18 17.40
C PHE A 69 20.16 -29.93 17.84
N ASN A 70 20.82 -30.99 18.37
CA ASN A 70 22.18 -30.90 18.88
C ASN A 70 23.12 -31.76 18.03
N ASP A 71 24.29 -31.18 17.72
CA ASP A 71 25.46 -31.83 17.13
C ASP A 71 26.70 -31.13 17.71
N ALA A 72 27.75 -30.89 16.96
CA ALA A 72 28.89 -30.06 17.36
C ALA A 72 28.49 -28.60 17.74
N SER A 73 27.36 -28.12 17.22
CA SER A 73 26.64 -26.91 17.61
C SER A 73 25.17 -27.23 17.84
N THR A 74 24.40 -26.27 18.35
CA THR A 74 22.95 -26.42 18.51
C THR A 74 22.23 -25.56 17.45
N LEU A 75 21.25 -26.17 16.81
CA LEU A 75 20.36 -25.56 15.85
C LEU A 75 18.94 -25.50 16.45
N LYS A 76 18.31 -24.34 16.42
CA LYS A 76 16.87 -24.18 16.67
C LYS A 76 16.18 -23.84 15.35
N ILE A 77 15.06 -24.49 15.04
CA ILE A 77 14.22 -24.25 13.86
C ILE A 77 12.88 -23.74 14.35
N CYS A 78 12.51 -22.56 13.88
CA CYS A 78 11.35 -21.81 14.36
C CYS A 78 10.38 -21.53 13.22
N ASP A 79 9.09 -21.70 13.47
CA ASP A 79 8.02 -21.25 12.58
C ASP A 79 7.92 -19.72 12.57
N LEU A 80 7.46 -19.15 11.46
CA LEU A 80 7.27 -17.71 11.32
C LEU A 80 5.91 -17.29 11.89
N THR A 81 5.68 -17.54 13.18
CA THR A 81 4.45 -17.21 13.91
C THR A 81 4.40 -15.74 14.32
N LEU A 82 3.22 -15.24 14.74
CA LEU A 82 3.08 -13.89 15.31
C LEU A 82 3.97 -13.72 16.56
N GLU A 83 4.06 -14.73 17.43
CA GLU A 83 4.94 -14.68 18.62
C GLU A 83 6.41 -14.53 18.19
N ASN A 84 6.87 -15.33 17.23
CA ASN A 84 8.24 -15.23 16.73
C ASN A 84 8.47 -13.94 15.92
N THR A 85 7.45 -13.38 15.31
CA THR A 85 7.54 -12.07 14.65
C THR A 85 7.76 -10.94 15.67
N GLN A 86 7.10 -11.00 16.81
CA GLN A 86 7.37 -10.04 17.90
C GLN A 86 8.82 -10.15 18.39
N CYS A 87 9.31 -11.39 18.62
CA CYS A 87 10.71 -11.61 18.99
C CYS A 87 11.67 -11.08 17.90
N LEU A 88 11.33 -11.24 16.61
CA LEU A 88 12.10 -10.72 15.49
C LEU A 88 12.21 -9.19 15.56
N MET A 89 11.08 -8.50 15.73
CA MET A 89 11.02 -7.03 15.78
C MET A 89 11.77 -6.47 17.00
N ASP A 90 11.72 -7.16 18.13
CA ASP A 90 12.44 -6.76 19.34
C ASP A 90 13.95 -6.98 19.22
N LEU A 91 14.36 -8.11 18.64
CA LEU A 91 15.77 -8.43 18.46
C LEU A 91 16.40 -7.69 17.26
N PHE A 92 15.65 -7.48 16.19
CA PHE A 92 16.08 -6.83 14.96
C PHE A 92 15.17 -5.63 14.64
N PRO A 93 15.35 -4.46 15.28
CA PRO A 93 14.45 -3.32 15.17
C PRO A 93 14.21 -2.81 13.74
N PHE A 94 15.11 -3.10 12.79
CA PHE A 94 14.93 -2.76 11.38
C PHE A 94 13.78 -3.51 10.71
N THR A 95 13.29 -4.60 11.33
CA THR A 95 12.13 -5.37 10.86
C THR A 95 10.80 -4.86 11.38
N LYS A 96 10.81 -3.84 12.26
CA LYS A 96 9.61 -3.17 12.75
C LYS A 96 9.22 -2.02 11.83
N PRO A 97 7.92 -1.86 11.50
CA PRO A 97 7.46 -0.69 10.76
C PRO A 97 7.77 0.61 11.52
N VAL A 98 8.10 1.65 10.77
CA VAL A 98 8.38 2.99 11.31
C VAL A 98 7.60 4.06 10.53
N PRO A 99 7.22 5.18 11.16
CA PRO A 99 6.67 6.32 10.45
C PRO A 99 7.65 6.85 9.42
N LEU A 100 7.15 7.25 8.27
CA LEU A 100 7.93 7.78 7.15
C LEU A 100 7.65 9.27 6.90
N LEU A 101 7.17 9.99 7.90
CA LEU A 101 6.71 11.38 7.85
C LEU A 101 7.66 12.34 7.15
N ARG A 102 8.95 12.12 7.33
CA ARG A 102 10.00 13.01 6.83
C ARG A 102 10.59 12.55 5.49
N GLU A 103 10.24 11.37 5.05
CA GLU A 103 10.69 10.86 3.76
C GLU A 103 9.89 11.51 2.65
N TRP A 104 10.56 12.23 1.76
CA TRP A 104 9.91 13.04 0.75
C TRP A 104 9.15 12.19 -0.29
N THR A 105 9.76 11.09 -0.72
CA THR A 105 9.17 10.17 -1.69
C THR A 105 8.85 8.84 -1.04
N THR A 106 7.60 8.41 -1.09
CA THR A 106 7.16 7.13 -0.56
C THR A 106 6.31 6.37 -1.58
N ILE A 107 6.41 5.03 -1.55
CA ILE A 107 5.61 4.14 -2.39
C ILE A 107 4.97 3.06 -1.51
N GLY A 108 3.66 2.98 -1.55
CA GLY A 108 2.90 1.89 -0.96
C GLY A 108 2.78 0.74 -1.95
N THR A 109 3.42 -0.37 -1.63
CA THR A 109 3.45 -1.52 -2.54
C THR A 109 2.39 -2.57 -2.23
N GLY A 110 2.00 -2.73 -0.96
CA GLY A 110 1.04 -3.72 -0.52
C GLY A 110 1.39 -5.15 -0.93
N ASP A 111 0.79 -6.13 -0.30
CA ASP A 111 1.03 -7.54 -0.65
C ASP A 111 -0.18 -8.42 -0.29
N ARG A 112 -1.11 -8.58 -1.23
CA ARG A 112 -2.32 -9.40 -1.05
C ARG A 112 -2.05 -10.87 -0.78
N LEU A 113 -0.84 -11.34 -1.07
CA LEU A 113 -0.46 -12.76 -1.00
C LEU A 113 0.51 -13.08 0.15
N GLY A 114 1.17 -12.09 0.74
CA GLY A 114 2.23 -12.27 1.73
C GLY A 114 3.54 -12.81 1.14
N LEU A 115 3.78 -12.64 -0.16
CA LEU A 115 4.93 -13.20 -0.87
C LEU A 115 5.72 -12.15 -1.67
N ALA A 116 5.20 -10.93 -1.81
CA ALA A 116 5.73 -9.93 -2.73
C ALA A 116 6.86 -9.07 -2.15
N THR A 117 6.91 -8.89 -0.84
CA THR A 117 7.85 -8.00 -0.15
C THR A 117 9.30 -8.11 -0.61
N PRO A 118 9.92 -9.30 -0.81
CA PRO A 118 11.30 -9.36 -1.27
C PRO A 118 11.51 -8.74 -2.66
N GLY A 119 10.59 -8.96 -3.60
CA GLY A 119 10.65 -8.34 -4.94
C GLY A 119 10.51 -6.82 -4.89
N HIS A 120 9.60 -6.30 -4.06
CA HIS A 120 9.43 -4.87 -3.81
C HIS A 120 10.71 -4.24 -3.24
N LEU A 121 11.33 -4.88 -2.25
CA LEU A 121 12.55 -4.39 -1.62
C LEU A 121 13.73 -4.36 -2.57
N ARG A 122 13.86 -5.34 -3.46
CA ARG A 122 14.90 -5.35 -4.50
C ARG A 122 14.77 -4.15 -5.44
N ALA A 123 13.55 -3.77 -5.81
CA ALA A 123 13.31 -2.58 -6.61
C ALA A 123 13.63 -1.30 -5.84
N VAL A 124 12.97 -1.06 -4.71
CA VAL A 124 13.09 0.20 -3.97
C VAL A 124 14.49 0.46 -3.44
N ASN A 125 15.28 -0.59 -3.19
CA ASN A 125 16.65 -0.45 -2.73
C ASN A 125 17.58 0.22 -3.74
N LYS A 126 17.18 0.28 -5.02
CA LYS A 126 17.92 0.91 -6.12
C LYS A 126 17.61 2.40 -6.29
N PHE A 127 16.61 2.92 -5.56
CA PHE A 127 16.11 4.29 -5.71
C PHE A 127 16.06 5.05 -4.38
N SER A 128 15.99 6.38 -4.48
CA SER A 128 15.81 7.28 -3.33
C SER A 128 14.33 7.36 -2.95
N VAL A 129 13.77 6.27 -2.44
CA VAL A 129 12.37 6.11 -2.06
C VAL A 129 12.24 5.25 -0.81
N ARG A 130 11.19 5.46 0.00
CA ARG A 130 10.86 4.60 1.13
C ARG A 130 9.56 3.83 0.87
N PRO A 131 9.55 2.52 1.13
CA PRO A 131 8.35 1.71 0.90
C PRO A 131 7.41 1.69 2.10
N VAL A 132 6.10 1.76 1.86
CA VAL A 132 5.07 1.28 2.76
C VAL A 132 4.71 -0.13 2.29
N LEU A 133 5.25 -1.16 2.96
CA LEU A 133 5.20 -2.56 2.51
C LEU A 133 3.90 -3.25 2.91
N ALA A 134 3.45 -3.01 4.15
CA ALA A 134 2.17 -3.48 4.64
C ALA A 134 1.12 -2.40 4.35
N GLN A 135 0.36 -2.57 3.28
CA GLN A 135 -0.64 -1.59 2.84
C GLN A 135 -1.84 -2.31 2.26
N GLU A 136 -2.74 -2.73 3.13
CA GLU A 136 -3.96 -3.43 2.76
C GLU A 136 -5.15 -2.81 3.50
N SER A 137 -6.22 -2.55 2.76
CA SER A 137 -7.48 -2.07 3.34
C SER A 137 -8.23 -3.18 4.08
N VAL A 138 -9.17 -2.80 4.94
CA VAL A 138 -10.07 -3.77 5.60
C VAL A 138 -10.78 -4.65 4.57
N ARG A 139 -11.26 -4.06 3.46
CA ARG A 139 -11.90 -4.79 2.35
C ARG A 139 -10.96 -5.83 1.72
N GLU A 140 -9.73 -5.46 1.44
CA GLU A 140 -8.72 -6.35 0.85
C GLU A 140 -8.33 -7.48 1.81
N ASN A 141 -8.20 -7.17 3.09
CA ASN A 141 -7.96 -8.18 4.11
C ASN A 141 -9.10 -9.22 4.19
N ILE A 142 -10.36 -8.79 4.14
CA ILE A 142 -11.52 -9.70 4.09
C ILE A 142 -11.46 -10.56 2.83
N GLN A 143 -11.22 -9.97 1.67
CA GLN A 143 -11.17 -10.67 0.38
C GLN A 143 -10.03 -11.67 0.27
N THR A 144 -8.93 -11.48 0.99
CA THR A 144 -7.77 -12.39 0.99
C THR A 144 -7.76 -13.37 2.17
N GLY A 145 -8.67 -13.18 3.14
CA GLY A 145 -8.70 -13.93 4.39
C GLY A 145 -7.51 -13.60 5.31
N ARG A 146 -7.02 -12.35 5.26
CA ARG A 146 -5.90 -11.84 6.05
C ARG A 146 -6.36 -10.80 7.07
N ASN A 147 -5.45 -10.29 7.87
CA ASN A 147 -5.67 -9.23 8.86
C ASN A 147 -4.39 -8.39 9.03
N PHE A 148 -4.48 -7.24 9.68
CA PHE A 148 -3.32 -6.35 9.88
C PHE A 148 -2.12 -7.04 10.52
N PRO A 149 -2.24 -7.82 11.62
CA PRO A 149 -1.09 -8.53 12.20
C PRO A 149 -0.40 -9.45 11.20
N GLY A 150 -1.15 -10.21 10.39
CA GLY A 150 -0.60 -11.12 9.39
C GLY A 150 0.10 -10.39 8.24
N VAL A 151 -0.45 -9.24 7.79
CA VAL A 151 0.17 -8.41 6.75
C VAL A 151 1.50 -7.82 7.24
N ILE A 152 1.54 -7.31 8.47
CA ILE A 152 2.76 -6.79 9.09
C ILE A 152 3.79 -7.90 9.31
N GLN A 153 3.35 -9.09 9.74
CA GLN A 153 4.20 -10.27 9.88
C GLN A 153 4.92 -10.60 8.56
N ASP A 154 4.17 -10.71 7.45
CA ASP A 154 4.75 -11.05 6.16
C ASP A 154 5.75 -9.99 5.68
N ALA A 155 5.44 -8.71 5.89
CA ALA A 155 6.36 -7.61 5.60
C ALA A 155 7.65 -7.71 6.45
N ALA A 156 7.55 -7.94 7.76
CA ALA A 156 8.70 -8.04 8.66
C ALA A 156 9.64 -9.20 8.27
N TRP A 157 9.09 -10.37 7.97
CA TRP A 157 9.89 -11.50 7.52
C TRP A 157 10.50 -11.29 6.13
N GLY A 158 9.79 -10.58 5.22
CA GLY A 158 10.34 -10.16 3.93
C GLY A 158 11.50 -9.17 4.07
N VAL A 159 11.38 -8.22 4.99
CA VAL A 159 12.45 -7.25 5.35
C VAL A 159 13.66 -7.98 5.92
N PHE A 160 13.45 -8.93 6.82
CA PHE A 160 14.53 -9.76 7.37
C PHE A 160 15.19 -10.63 6.29
N LEU A 161 14.39 -11.21 5.37
CA LEU A 161 14.89 -12.04 4.26
C LEU A 161 15.86 -11.26 3.35
N GLU A 162 15.54 -10.02 3.01
CA GLU A 162 16.37 -9.17 2.16
C GLU A 162 17.38 -8.32 2.97
N ASN A 163 17.38 -8.44 4.31
CA ASN A 163 18.22 -7.63 5.22
C ASN A 163 18.11 -6.11 4.91
N TYR A 164 16.88 -5.64 4.70
CA TYR A 164 16.63 -4.25 4.36
C TYR A 164 16.58 -3.39 5.62
N GLN A 165 17.52 -2.44 5.76
CA GLN A 165 17.71 -1.66 7.00
C GLN A 165 17.37 -0.17 6.88
N LYS A 166 16.76 0.25 5.74
CA LYS A 166 16.47 1.68 5.50
C LYS A 166 15.13 2.16 6.09
N GLY A 167 14.39 1.26 6.77
CA GLY A 167 13.06 1.54 7.31
C GLY A 167 11.93 1.38 6.29
N TYR A 168 10.77 0.93 6.75
CA TYR A 168 9.56 0.75 5.95
C TYR A 168 8.32 1.11 6.76
N GLY A 169 7.24 1.49 6.08
CA GLY A 169 5.95 1.80 6.68
C GLY A 169 4.97 0.64 6.64
N ALA A 170 3.99 0.70 7.55
CA ALA A 170 2.80 -0.16 7.55
C ALA A 170 1.57 0.73 7.70
N ASP A 171 0.64 0.65 6.75
CA ASP A 171 -0.55 1.48 6.64
C ASP A 171 -1.81 0.70 7.01
N GLY A 172 -2.58 1.23 7.94
CA GLY A 172 -3.98 0.90 8.11
C GLY A 172 -4.77 1.65 7.04
N ASP A 173 -4.91 1.03 5.86
CA ASP A 173 -5.39 1.68 4.65
C ASP A 173 -6.93 1.75 4.62
N HIS A 174 -7.48 2.93 4.29
CA HIS A 174 -8.93 3.20 4.18
C HIS A 174 -9.75 2.83 5.41
N LEU A 175 -9.38 3.40 6.58
CA LEU A 175 -10.10 3.21 7.84
C LEU A 175 -11.26 4.21 7.97
N LYS A 176 -12.46 3.72 8.30
CA LYS A 176 -13.72 4.49 8.34
C LYS A 176 -14.29 4.66 9.75
N THR A 177 -13.82 3.85 10.69
CA THR A 177 -14.36 3.80 12.07
C THR A 177 -13.24 3.77 13.11
N PHE A 178 -13.55 4.25 14.32
CA PHE A 178 -12.62 4.17 15.45
C PHE A 178 -12.20 2.73 15.78
N GLN A 179 -13.08 1.76 15.55
CA GLN A 179 -12.75 0.35 15.79
C GLN A 179 -11.70 -0.16 14.79
N GLU A 180 -11.83 0.22 13.53
CA GLU A 180 -10.82 -0.12 12.50
C GLU A 180 -9.49 0.56 12.79
N ILE A 181 -9.51 1.87 13.14
CA ILE A 181 -8.32 2.62 13.55
C ILE A 181 -7.63 1.92 14.73
N LYS A 182 -8.40 1.59 15.79
CA LYS A 182 -7.85 0.88 16.95
C LYS A 182 -7.25 -0.47 16.58
N SER A 183 -7.94 -1.25 15.74
CA SER A 183 -7.45 -2.57 15.30
C SER A 183 -6.14 -2.46 14.52
N ALA A 184 -5.99 -1.44 13.68
CA ALA A 184 -4.75 -1.19 12.94
C ALA A 184 -3.61 -0.76 13.89
N LEU A 185 -3.90 0.17 14.82
CA LEU A 185 -2.92 0.62 15.84
C LEU A 185 -2.46 -0.52 16.75
N ASP A 186 -3.37 -1.35 17.23
CA ASP A 186 -3.07 -2.52 18.05
C ASP A 186 -2.19 -3.55 17.30
N ALA A 187 -2.31 -3.61 15.97
CA ALA A 187 -1.47 -4.45 15.12
C ALA A 187 -0.06 -3.89 14.91
N GLY A 188 0.18 -2.61 15.23
CA GLY A 188 1.47 -1.97 15.10
C GLY A 188 1.71 -1.26 13.76
N VAL A 189 0.66 -0.77 13.10
CA VAL A 189 0.83 0.11 11.92
C VAL A 189 1.62 1.37 12.29
N SER A 190 2.34 1.90 11.33
CA SER A 190 3.07 3.17 11.45
C SER A 190 2.43 4.31 10.63
N MET A 191 1.34 4.03 9.95
CA MET A 191 0.57 4.96 9.13
C MET A 191 -0.92 4.61 9.24
N VAL A 192 -1.77 5.62 9.20
CA VAL A 192 -3.23 5.51 9.13
C VAL A 192 -3.72 6.33 7.96
N THR A 193 -4.47 5.69 7.05
CA THR A 193 -5.22 6.37 6.00
C THR A 193 -6.68 6.47 6.42
N LEU A 194 -7.14 7.68 6.75
CA LEU A 194 -8.53 7.94 7.11
C LEU A 194 -9.37 8.09 5.86
N ASP A 195 -10.39 7.25 5.69
CA ASP A 195 -11.34 7.30 4.58
C ASP A 195 -12.60 8.06 4.99
N LEU A 196 -12.80 9.20 4.34
CA LEU A 196 -13.93 10.11 4.63
C LEU A 196 -15.15 9.89 3.74
N SER A 197 -15.16 8.90 2.85
CA SER A 197 -16.24 8.69 1.86
C SER A 197 -17.64 8.65 2.47
N GLU A 198 -17.79 8.06 3.66
CA GLU A 198 -19.09 7.96 4.36
C GLU A 198 -19.46 9.23 5.16
N LYS A 199 -18.55 10.18 5.30
CA LYS A 199 -18.74 11.45 6.02
C LYS A 199 -18.97 12.64 5.09
N LEU A 200 -18.67 12.47 3.80
CA LEU A 200 -18.92 13.48 2.78
C LEU A 200 -20.42 13.54 2.44
N ASN A 201 -20.90 14.74 2.08
CA ASN A 201 -22.26 14.94 1.58
C ASN A 201 -22.23 15.35 0.08
N PRO A 202 -22.08 14.41 -0.86
CA PRO A 202 -21.97 14.72 -2.27
C PRO A 202 -23.21 15.41 -2.85
N LYS A 203 -24.37 15.29 -2.22
CA LYS A 203 -25.62 15.98 -2.64
C LYS A 203 -25.49 17.50 -2.63
N ALA A 204 -24.59 18.06 -1.82
CA ALA A 204 -24.34 19.50 -1.78
C ALA A 204 -23.92 20.06 -3.15
N PHE A 205 -23.30 19.26 -4.03
CA PHE A 205 -22.94 19.68 -5.39
C PHE A 205 -24.10 19.72 -6.38
N GLU A 206 -25.12 18.90 -6.15
CA GLU A 206 -26.30 18.77 -7.04
C GLU A 206 -27.47 19.62 -6.55
N SER A 207 -27.38 20.19 -5.33
CA SER A 207 -28.45 20.99 -4.73
C SER A 207 -28.70 22.28 -5.52
N SER A 208 -30.00 22.61 -5.72
CA SER A 208 -30.36 23.94 -6.27
C SER A 208 -29.93 25.06 -5.32
N LYS A 209 -29.84 26.28 -5.84
CA LYS A 209 -29.41 27.44 -5.03
C LYS A 209 -30.31 27.63 -3.81
N GLU A 210 -31.63 27.46 -3.97
CA GLU A 210 -32.61 27.62 -2.89
C GLU A 210 -32.46 26.56 -1.80
N MET A 211 -32.17 25.29 -2.19
CA MET A 211 -31.88 24.21 -1.24
C MET A 211 -30.57 24.46 -0.53
N LEU A 212 -29.52 24.82 -1.27
CA LEU A 212 -28.20 25.14 -0.74
C LEU A 212 -28.28 26.25 0.32
N ASP A 213 -28.97 27.35 0.01
CA ASP A 213 -29.14 28.48 0.94
C ASP A 213 -29.96 28.12 2.18
N ARG A 214 -30.92 27.20 2.05
CA ARG A 214 -31.68 26.71 3.20
C ARG A 214 -30.85 25.83 4.11
N GLU A 215 -30.22 24.79 3.53
CA GLU A 215 -29.40 23.83 4.27
C GLU A 215 -28.21 24.52 4.94
N PHE A 216 -27.59 25.48 4.26
CA PHE A 216 -26.49 26.26 4.82
C PHE A 216 -26.93 27.10 6.03
N ARG A 217 -28.10 27.77 5.98
CA ARG A 217 -28.63 28.53 7.12
C ARG A 217 -29.04 27.66 8.31
N GLU A 218 -29.35 26.40 8.07
CA GLU A 218 -29.62 25.42 9.12
C GLU A 218 -28.32 24.91 9.77
N ALA A 219 -27.22 24.85 9.00
CA ALA A 219 -25.95 24.28 9.42
C ALA A 219 -24.99 25.31 10.04
N VAL A 220 -25.06 26.59 9.64
CA VAL A 220 -24.07 27.62 9.98
C VAL A 220 -24.77 28.83 10.61
N ASP A 221 -24.33 29.23 11.78
CA ASP A 221 -24.84 30.44 12.44
C ASP A 221 -24.17 31.73 11.91
N ALA A 222 -24.64 32.87 12.40
CA ALA A 222 -24.18 34.18 11.94
C ALA A 222 -22.72 34.49 12.32
N GLU A 223 -22.24 34.00 13.43
CA GLU A 223 -20.83 34.21 13.84
C GLU A 223 -19.89 33.32 13.05
N GLU A 224 -20.25 32.07 12.84
CA GLU A 224 -19.50 31.14 12.01
C GLU A 224 -19.45 31.63 10.55
N MET A 225 -20.58 32.18 10.02
CA MET A 225 -20.59 32.78 8.69
C MET A 225 -19.63 33.95 8.56
N LYS A 226 -19.48 34.80 9.59
CA LYS A 226 -18.49 35.89 9.58
C LYS A 226 -17.05 35.36 9.51
N VAL A 227 -16.75 34.31 10.30
CA VAL A 227 -15.44 33.65 10.29
C VAL A 227 -15.14 33.07 8.91
N LEU A 228 -16.09 32.31 8.34
CA LEU A 228 -15.95 31.72 7.01
C LEU A 228 -15.79 32.78 5.91
N SER A 229 -16.57 33.87 5.96
CA SER A 229 -16.46 34.99 5.00
C SER A 229 -15.07 35.62 5.06
N HIS A 230 -14.58 35.91 6.25
CA HIS A 230 -13.23 36.48 6.44
C HIS A 230 -12.12 35.54 5.97
N LEU A 231 -12.28 34.23 6.18
CA LEU A 231 -11.29 33.24 5.79
C LEU A 231 -11.24 32.98 4.29
N PHE A 232 -12.38 33.01 3.60
CA PHE A 232 -12.49 32.53 2.23
C PHE A 232 -13.00 33.56 1.22
N LEU A 233 -14.03 34.37 1.54
CA LEU A 233 -14.64 35.31 0.57
C LEU A 233 -13.87 36.62 0.43
N GLU A 234 -13.23 37.09 1.48
CA GLU A 234 -12.48 38.33 1.51
C GLU A 234 -11.03 38.20 1.03
N LYS A 235 -10.63 36.99 0.62
CA LYS A 235 -9.25 36.67 0.24
C LYS A 235 -9.14 36.10 -1.17
N GLU A 236 -8.09 36.52 -1.87
CA GLU A 236 -7.56 35.82 -3.02
C GLU A 236 -6.31 35.05 -2.57
N PHE A 237 -6.31 33.74 -2.78
CA PHE A 237 -5.18 32.88 -2.46
C PHE A 237 -4.24 32.81 -3.64
N HIS A 238 -3.08 33.47 -3.53
CA HIS A 238 -2.05 33.46 -4.55
C HIS A 238 -0.92 32.53 -4.13
N LEU A 239 -0.89 31.31 -4.67
CA LEU A 239 0.05 30.28 -4.33
C LEU A 239 1.16 30.21 -5.39
N LYS A 240 2.41 30.33 -4.96
CA LYS A 240 3.58 30.32 -5.85
C LYS A 240 4.57 29.27 -5.41
N GLY A 241 5.11 28.56 -6.37
CA GLY A 241 6.20 27.60 -6.17
C GLY A 241 7.12 27.53 -7.39
N PRO A 242 8.22 26.80 -7.30
CA PRO A 242 9.14 26.67 -8.42
C PRO A 242 8.54 25.98 -9.65
N GLN A 243 7.39 25.28 -9.48
CA GLN A 243 6.70 24.55 -10.54
C GLN A 243 5.71 25.42 -11.30
N GLY A 244 5.30 26.56 -10.72
CA GLY A 244 4.30 27.47 -11.26
C GLY A 244 3.59 28.27 -10.18
N GLU A 245 2.51 28.91 -10.58
CA GLU A 245 1.64 29.65 -9.66
C GLU A 245 0.17 29.39 -9.97
N CYS A 246 -0.69 29.59 -8.98
CA CYS A 246 -2.14 29.60 -9.18
C CYS A 246 -2.81 30.63 -8.28
N ARG A 247 -4.03 31.01 -8.67
CA ARG A 247 -4.92 31.84 -7.88
C ARG A 247 -6.21 31.08 -7.62
N ILE A 248 -6.67 31.16 -6.40
CA ILE A 248 -7.91 30.53 -5.95
C ILE A 248 -8.72 31.61 -5.25
N GLN A 249 -9.98 31.76 -5.63
CA GLN A 249 -10.91 32.71 -5.04
C GLN A 249 -12.25 32.01 -4.88
N PHE A 250 -12.83 32.11 -3.69
CA PHE A 250 -14.14 31.53 -3.42
C PHE A 250 -15.24 32.56 -3.72
N ASN A 251 -16.31 32.10 -4.33
CA ASN A 251 -17.58 32.81 -4.30
C ASN A 251 -18.49 32.21 -3.20
N GLU A 252 -19.57 32.90 -2.92
CA GLU A 252 -20.48 32.53 -1.82
C GLU A 252 -21.13 31.14 -2.03
N GLU A 253 -21.44 30.79 -3.26
CA GLU A 253 -22.05 29.49 -3.59
C GLU A 253 -21.04 28.36 -3.41
N GLU A 254 -19.82 28.52 -3.88
CA GLU A 254 -18.73 27.56 -3.68
C GLU A 254 -18.42 27.35 -2.19
N LEU A 255 -18.37 28.43 -1.41
CA LEU A 255 -18.16 28.34 0.04
C LEU A 255 -19.26 27.51 0.70
N LYS A 256 -20.54 27.79 0.40
CA LYS A 256 -21.68 27.04 0.94
C LYS A 256 -21.62 25.55 0.58
N ARG A 257 -21.29 25.24 -0.68
CA ARG A 257 -21.13 23.86 -1.14
C ARG A 257 -20.01 23.15 -0.39
N ASN A 258 -18.86 23.79 -0.21
CA ASN A 258 -17.74 23.22 0.53
C ASN A 258 -18.08 22.93 2.00
N VAL A 259 -18.75 23.87 2.67
CA VAL A 259 -19.18 23.69 4.06
C VAL A 259 -20.09 22.46 4.18
N LEU A 260 -21.16 22.43 3.37
CA LEU A 260 -22.13 21.33 3.43
C LEU A 260 -21.55 19.97 2.99
N LEU A 261 -20.57 19.98 2.07
CA LEU A 261 -19.88 18.77 1.65
C LEU A 261 -19.01 18.19 2.78
N TYR A 262 -18.21 19.06 3.43
CA TYR A 262 -17.09 18.61 4.27
C TYR A 262 -17.33 18.71 5.78
N GLN A 263 -18.38 19.38 6.28
CA GLN A 263 -18.56 19.62 7.71
C GLN A 263 -18.36 18.35 8.56
N LYS A 264 -19.15 17.29 8.27
CA LYS A 264 -19.03 16.03 9.02
C LYS A 264 -17.69 15.32 8.82
N ALA A 265 -17.08 15.49 7.66
CA ALA A 265 -15.78 14.91 7.36
C ALA A 265 -14.67 15.62 8.15
N ILE A 266 -14.76 16.94 8.31
CA ILE A 266 -13.84 17.75 9.11
C ILE A 266 -13.95 17.38 10.59
N ASP A 267 -15.18 17.29 11.13
CA ASP A 267 -15.42 16.91 12.53
C ASP A 267 -14.87 15.51 12.82
N PHE A 268 -15.16 14.54 11.94
CA PHE A 268 -14.64 13.17 12.10
C PHE A 268 -13.11 13.11 11.96
N THR A 269 -12.52 13.95 11.11
CA THR A 269 -11.05 14.02 10.97
C THR A 269 -10.38 14.50 12.26
N GLU A 270 -10.93 15.55 12.89
CA GLU A 270 -10.46 16.06 14.18
C GLU A 270 -10.56 14.98 15.26
N GLU A 271 -11.74 14.36 15.42
CA GLU A 271 -11.97 13.29 16.39
C GLU A 271 -11.03 12.09 16.17
N ALA A 272 -10.83 11.68 14.91
CA ALA A 272 -9.94 10.57 14.57
C ALA A 272 -8.47 10.90 14.85
N TYR A 273 -8.03 12.14 14.57
CA TYR A 273 -6.68 12.60 14.87
C TYR A 273 -6.42 12.63 16.38
N GLU A 274 -7.36 13.16 17.17
CA GLU A 274 -7.28 13.14 18.63
C GLU A 274 -7.28 11.71 19.18
N PHE A 275 -8.10 10.83 18.60
CA PHE A 275 -8.12 9.42 18.99
C PHE A 275 -6.77 8.74 18.74
N VAL A 276 -6.15 8.93 17.56
CA VAL A 276 -4.82 8.41 17.25
C VAL A 276 -3.77 8.99 18.22
N ALA A 277 -3.80 10.30 18.48
CA ALA A 277 -2.87 10.94 19.39
C ALA A 277 -2.98 10.38 20.82
N ALA A 278 -4.19 10.12 21.31
CA ALA A 278 -4.44 9.53 22.63
C ALA A 278 -3.90 8.09 22.75
N GLN A 279 -3.92 7.31 21.67
CA GLN A 279 -3.37 5.95 21.65
C GLN A 279 -1.83 5.92 21.56
N THR A 280 -1.20 7.03 21.23
CA THR A 280 0.26 7.14 20.99
C THR A 280 0.94 8.08 22.00
N ASP A 281 0.49 8.11 23.27
CA ASP A 281 1.01 8.96 24.36
C ASP A 281 1.06 10.46 24.00
N HIS A 282 0.02 10.94 23.29
CA HIS A 282 -0.11 12.33 22.82
C HIS A 282 1.03 12.82 21.91
N ARG A 283 1.80 11.90 21.34
CA ARG A 283 2.80 12.21 20.31
C ARG A 283 2.41 11.47 19.05
N PRO A 284 2.02 12.16 17.96
CA PRO A 284 1.80 11.50 16.68
C PRO A 284 3.14 10.95 16.16
N THR A 285 3.43 9.71 16.51
CA THR A 285 4.55 8.92 16.00
C THR A 285 4.11 8.07 14.81
N ILE A 286 2.98 8.41 14.22
CA ILE A 286 2.30 7.69 13.14
C ILE A 286 2.01 8.67 12.03
N ASP A 287 2.25 8.27 10.79
CA ASP A 287 1.86 9.02 9.60
C ASP A 287 0.33 9.10 9.51
N PHE A 288 -0.20 10.29 9.30
CA PHE A 288 -1.64 10.52 9.20
C PHE A 288 -2.00 10.99 7.78
N GLU A 289 -2.60 10.10 7.01
CA GLU A 289 -3.12 10.37 5.67
C GLU A 289 -4.64 10.58 5.72
N ILE A 290 -5.12 11.50 4.89
CA ILE A 290 -6.55 11.74 4.72
C ILE A 290 -6.92 11.45 3.27
N SER A 291 -7.96 10.62 3.05
CA SER A 291 -8.52 10.30 1.74
C SER A 291 -9.87 10.99 1.56
N ILE A 292 -9.97 11.80 0.49
CA ILE A 292 -11.20 12.43 0.00
C ILE A 292 -11.45 12.08 -1.47
N ASP A 293 -10.88 10.97 -1.95
CA ASP A 293 -10.91 10.58 -3.36
C ASP A 293 -12.13 9.72 -3.75
N GLU A 294 -12.82 9.10 -2.79
CA GLU A 294 -14.02 8.30 -3.07
C GLU A 294 -15.30 9.17 -3.17
N THR A 295 -15.34 10.10 -4.13
CA THR A 295 -16.49 10.98 -4.46
C THR A 295 -16.93 10.75 -5.91
N PRO A 296 -18.17 11.08 -6.30
CA PRO A 296 -18.62 10.97 -7.68
C PRO A 296 -18.00 12.02 -8.63
N PHE A 297 -17.37 13.06 -8.10
CA PHE A 297 -16.77 14.17 -8.86
C PHE A 297 -15.33 14.42 -8.40
N PRO A 298 -14.48 15.01 -9.27
CA PRO A 298 -13.11 15.37 -8.91
C PRO A 298 -13.05 16.38 -7.75
N THR A 299 -12.06 16.26 -6.89
CA THR A 299 -11.74 17.25 -5.86
C THR A 299 -11.19 18.51 -6.55
N THR A 300 -11.91 19.62 -6.51
CA THR A 300 -11.39 20.88 -7.06
C THR A 300 -10.29 21.47 -6.18
N PRO A 301 -9.45 22.37 -6.68
CA PRO A 301 -8.49 23.10 -5.85
C PRO A 301 -9.16 23.87 -4.69
N GLU A 302 -10.37 24.41 -4.91
CA GLU A 302 -11.17 25.08 -3.90
C GLU A 302 -11.61 24.11 -2.79
N ASN A 303 -12.07 22.90 -3.18
CA ASN A 303 -12.41 21.84 -2.22
C ASN A 303 -11.21 21.47 -1.36
N HIS A 304 -10.06 21.23 -1.99
CA HIS A 304 -8.83 20.87 -1.30
C HIS A 304 -8.38 21.98 -0.35
N LEU A 305 -8.33 23.22 -0.82
CA LEU A 305 -7.91 24.38 -0.03
C LEU A 305 -8.84 24.62 1.16
N PHE A 306 -10.16 24.55 0.94
CA PHE A 306 -11.15 24.67 2.01
C PHE A 306 -10.93 23.62 3.08
N PHE A 307 -10.88 22.34 2.68
CA PHE A 307 -10.73 21.22 3.60
C PHE A 307 -9.47 21.35 4.44
N VAL A 308 -8.31 21.58 3.82
CA VAL A 308 -7.05 21.62 4.55
C VAL A 308 -6.94 22.83 5.50
N ILE A 309 -7.48 23.99 5.13
CA ILE A 309 -7.53 25.16 6.03
C ILE A 309 -8.38 24.82 7.27
N GLN A 310 -9.55 24.21 7.08
CA GLN A 310 -10.44 23.87 8.18
C GLN A 310 -9.84 22.86 9.15
N VAL A 311 -9.25 21.77 8.65
CA VAL A 311 -8.66 20.74 9.52
C VAL A 311 -7.39 21.23 10.23
N THR A 312 -6.56 22.04 9.55
CA THR A 312 -5.34 22.58 10.16
C THR A 312 -5.64 23.63 11.23
N GLN A 313 -6.68 24.44 11.07
CA GLN A 313 -7.14 25.37 12.11
C GLN A 313 -7.63 24.65 13.39
N ARG A 314 -8.12 23.43 13.26
CA ARG A 314 -8.51 22.57 14.38
C ARG A 314 -7.35 21.77 14.97
N GLY A 315 -6.11 22.06 14.55
CA GLY A 315 -4.91 21.44 15.08
C GLY A 315 -4.54 20.10 14.46
N VAL A 316 -5.29 19.64 13.44
CA VAL A 316 -4.94 18.41 12.72
C VAL A 316 -3.70 18.65 11.86
N ARG A 317 -2.71 17.81 12.06
CA ARG A 317 -1.54 17.73 11.19
C ARG A 317 -1.66 16.50 10.31
N LEU A 318 -1.68 16.71 9.01
CA LEU A 318 -1.68 15.63 8.02
C LEU A 318 -0.29 15.51 7.37
N ASP A 319 0.08 14.30 7.00
CA ASP A 319 1.36 13.99 6.35
C ASP A 319 1.18 13.68 4.86
N SER A 320 -0.03 13.28 4.47
CA SER A 320 -0.47 13.18 3.08
C SER A 320 -1.98 13.36 2.95
N LEU A 321 -2.41 13.75 1.75
CA LEU A 321 -3.81 13.87 1.37
C LEU A 321 -4.02 13.29 -0.02
N ALA A 322 -5.05 12.45 -0.18
CA ALA A 322 -5.46 11.86 -1.44
C ALA A 322 -6.72 12.57 -1.99
N PRO A 323 -6.59 13.47 -2.97
CA PRO A 323 -7.72 14.04 -3.68
C PRO A 323 -8.17 13.11 -4.83
N ARG A 324 -9.43 13.19 -5.25
CA ARG A 324 -9.85 12.61 -6.51
C ARG A 324 -9.45 13.54 -7.66
N PHE A 325 -8.57 13.02 -8.53
CA PHE A 325 -8.13 13.77 -9.71
C PHE A 325 -9.18 13.75 -10.82
N VAL A 326 -9.08 14.73 -11.72
CA VAL A 326 -9.83 14.75 -12.99
C VAL A 326 -9.47 13.54 -13.84
N GLY A 327 -10.44 13.02 -14.59
CA GLY A 327 -10.29 11.76 -15.34
C GLY A 327 -10.51 10.52 -14.47
N GLU A 328 -10.05 9.36 -14.95
CA GLU A 328 -10.34 8.08 -14.33
C GLU A 328 -9.06 7.35 -13.90
N PHE A 329 -8.99 7.01 -12.63
CA PHE A 329 -7.93 6.20 -12.00
C PHE A 329 -8.47 4.79 -11.71
N GLN A 330 -8.86 4.09 -12.77
CA GLN A 330 -9.42 2.74 -12.66
C GLN A 330 -8.36 1.71 -12.28
N LYS A 331 -8.79 0.62 -11.65
CA LYS A 331 -7.89 -0.46 -11.20
C LYS A 331 -7.22 -1.17 -12.37
N GLY A 332 -5.90 -1.38 -12.28
CA GLY A 332 -5.13 -2.26 -13.17
C GLY A 332 -4.80 -1.71 -14.57
N ILE A 333 -5.20 -0.48 -14.91
CA ILE A 333 -4.98 0.13 -16.24
C ILE A 333 -4.42 1.54 -16.11
N ASP A 334 -3.95 2.11 -17.23
CA ASP A 334 -3.44 3.48 -17.26
C ASP A 334 -4.56 4.51 -17.06
N TYR A 335 -4.17 5.75 -16.82
CA TYR A 335 -5.07 6.90 -16.68
C TYR A 335 -5.92 7.10 -17.95
N ILE A 336 -7.20 7.40 -17.75
CA ILE A 336 -8.12 7.76 -18.82
C ILE A 336 -8.59 9.19 -18.60
N GLY A 337 -8.22 10.10 -19.50
CA GLY A 337 -8.63 11.51 -19.41
C GLY A 337 -7.72 12.46 -20.16
N ASP A 338 -7.97 13.76 -19.99
CA ASP A 338 -7.15 14.82 -20.55
C ASP A 338 -5.90 15.06 -19.68
N LEU A 339 -4.72 14.78 -20.24
CA LEU A 339 -3.43 14.95 -19.55
C LEU A 339 -3.13 16.41 -19.20
N GLN A 340 -3.59 17.38 -20.01
CA GLN A 340 -3.37 18.78 -19.73
C GLN A 340 -4.24 19.23 -18.54
N ALA A 341 -5.50 18.83 -18.50
CA ALA A 341 -6.40 19.10 -17.37
C ALA A 341 -5.87 18.46 -16.07
N PHE A 342 -5.37 17.20 -16.14
CA PHE A 342 -4.73 16.55 -15.01
C PHE A 342 -3.51 17.34 -14.51
N ARG A 343 -2.62 17.74 -15.42
CA ARG A 343 -1.42 18.52 -15.10
C ARG A 343 -1.75 19.83 -14.38
N GLU A 344 -2.73 20.58 -14.91
CA GLU A 344 -3.15 21.85 -14.32
C GLU A 344 -3.75 21.67 -12.93
N GLN A 345 -4.59 20.65 -12.75
CA GLN A 345 -5.18 20.33 -11.46
C GLN A 345 -4.13 19.86 -10.45
N TYR A 346 -3.25 18.92 -10.86
CA TYR A 346 -2.20 18.40 -10.00
C TYR A 346 -1.22 19.48 -9.53
N LEU A 347 -0.87 20.44 -10.41
CA LEU A 347 -0.05 21.61 -10.02
C LEU A 347 -0.70 22.38 -8.88
N LYS A 348 -2.02 22.67 -8.99
CA LYS A 348 -2.74 23.41 -7.95
C LYS A 348 -2.77 22.65 -6.63
N HIS A 349 -3.05 21.35 -6.64
CA HIS A 349 -2.98 20.50 -5.45
C HIS A 349 -1.60 20.48 -4.82
N SER A 350 -0.54 20.37 -5.62
CA SER A 350 0.85 20.42 -5.12
C SER A 350 1.18 21.76 -4.47
N LEU A 351 0.73 22.88 -5.05
CA LEU A 351 0.96 24.22 -4.48
C LEU A 351 0.19 24.39 -3.16
N ILE A 352 -1.05 23.92 -3.08
CA ILE A 352 -1.83 23.95 -1.82
C ILE A 352 -1.10 23.16 -0.75
N ALA A 353 -0.67 21.94 -1.03
CA ALA A 353 0.04 21.09 -0.08
C ALA A 353 1.32 21.74 0.45
N GLN A 354 2.11 22.38 -0.43
CA GLN A 354 3.32 23.10 -0.05
C GLN A 354 3.07 24.31 0.86
N HIS A 355 1.95 25.03 0.68
CA HIS A 355 1.66 26.24 1.44
C HIS A 355 0.92 25.97 2.76
N TYR A 356 0.14 24.90 2.84
CA TYR A 356 -0.75 24.61 3.96
C TYR A 356 -0.37 23.35 4.74
N GLY A 357 0.90 23.18 5.07
CA GLY A 357 1.37 22.10 5.94
C GLY A 357 2.55 21.30 5.42
N ASN A 358 2.95 21.51 4.16
CA ASN A 358 4.05 20.80 3.48
C ASN A 358 3.87 19.27 3.55
N TYR A 359 2.64 18.81 3.31
CA TYR A 359 2.29 17.39 3.23
C TYR A 359 2.41 16.87 1.79
N LYS A 360 2.40 15.56 1.62
CA LYS A 360 2.46 14.92 0.30
C LYS A 360 1.08 14.81 -0.34
N ILE A 361 1.04 14.93 -1.66
CA ILE A 361 -0.12 14.45 -2.41
C ILE A 361 -0.01 12.93 -2.52
N SER A 362 -1.07 12.23 -2.08
CA SER A 362 -1.21 10.79 -2.21
C SER A 362 -1.98 10.44 -3.48
N ILE A 363 -1.46 9.48 -4.23
CA ILE A 363 -2.07 9.02 -5.48
C ILE A 363 -2.66 7.63 -5.22
N HIS A 364 -3.95 7.57 -4.93
CA HIS A 364 -4.68 6.32 -4.77
C HIS A 364 -4.97 5.67 -6.13
N SER A 365 -5.15 4.35 -6.15
CA SER A 365 -5.25 3.57 -7.39
C SER A 365 -4.13 3.90 -8.39
N GLY A 366 -2.95 4.24 -7.86
CA GLY A 366 -1.81 4.75 -8.62
C GLY A 366 -1.05 3.69 -9.42
N SER A 367 -1.42 2.40 -9.31
CA SER A 367 -0.79 1.35 -10.11
C SER A 367 -0.97 1.59 -11.61
N ASP A 368 0.15 1.48 -12.36
CA ASP A 368 0.19 1.51 -13.82
C ASP A 368 -0.35 2.79 -14.49
N LYS A 369 -0.29 3.93 -13.80
CA LYS A 369 -0.70 5.24 -14.33
C LYS A 369 0.45 5.94 -15.06
N PHE A 370 1.09 5.20 -15.99
CA PHE A 370 2.34 5.61 -16.62
C PHE A 370 2.24 6.91 -17.42
N SER A 371 1.08 7.22 -17.98
CA SER A 371 0.85 8.43 -18.75
C SER A 371 0.91 9.72 -17.90
N VAL A 372 0.57 9.66 -16.61
CA VAL A 372 0.59 10.82 -15.68
C VAL A 372 1.80 10.85 -14.76
N PHE A 373 2.54 9.77 -14.61
CA PHE A 373 3.70 9.70 -13.71
C PHE A 373 4.77 10.77 -13.97
N PRO A 374 5.15 11.10 -15.22
CA PRO A 374 6.12 12.16 -15.46
C PRO A 374 5.69 13.52 -14.90
N GLU A 375 4.40 13.84 -14.98
CA GLU A 375 3.88 15.09 -14.44
C GLU A 375 3.80 15.06 -12.90
N ILE A 376 3.42 13.93 -12.30
CA ILE A 376 3.43 13.74 -10.85
C ILE A 376 4.83 13.98 -10.30
N GLY A 377 5.84 13.28 -10.82
CA GLY A 377 7.22 13.43 -10.35
C GLY A 377 7.77 14.84 -10.52
N ARG A 378 7.51 15.46 -11.68
CA ARG A 378 7.98 16.81 -12.00
C ARG A 378 7.32 17.88 -11.14
N LEU A 379 6.00 17.84 -10.98
CA LEU A 379 5.23 18.87 -10.29
C LEU A 379 5.31 18.78 -8.77
N SER A 380 5.46 17.57 -8.22
CA SER A 380 5.69 17.37 -6.78
C SER A 380 7.16 17.45 -6.38
N LYS A 381 8.10 17.50 -7.33
CA LYS A 381 9.54 17.37 -7.07
C LYS A 381 9.91 16.12 -6.25
N GLY A 382 9.19 15.03 -6.45
CA GLY A 382 9.34 13.81 -5.68
C GLY A 382 8.58 13.78 -4.35
N GLY A 383 7.94 14.87 -3.93
CA GLY A 383 7.13 14.94 -2.71
C GLY A 383 5.74 14.34 -2.88
N PHE A 384 5.65 13.03 -3.05
CA PHE A 384 4.39 12.29 -3.22
C PHE A 384 4.38 10.98 -2.43
N HIS A 385 3.17 10.45 -2.25
CA HIS A 385 2.94 9.05 -1.87
C HIS A 385 2.16 8.35 -2.98
N LEU A 386 2.71 7.24 -3.52
CA LEU A 386 2.04 6.46 -4.56
C LEU A 386 1.56 5.13 -4.00
N LYS A 387 0.27 4.79 -4.13
CA LYS A 387 -0.30 3.50 -3.70
C LYS A 387 -0.44 2.54 -4.89
N THR A 388 0.27 1.38 -4.85
CA THR A 388 0.37 0.42 -5.97
C THR A 388 -0.01 -1.02 -5.60
N ALA A 389 -0.65 -1.26 -4.46
CA ALA A 389 -0.89 -2.60 -3.90
C ALA A 389 -1.48 -3.63 -4.88
N GLY A 390 -2.44 -3.22 -5.69
CA GLY A 390 -3.22 -4.15 -6.52
C GLY A 390 -2.48 -4.84 -7.65
N THR A 391 -1.44 -4.26 -8.22
CA THR A 391 -0.76 -4.83 -9.40
C THR A 391 0.26 -5.91 -9.07
N SER A 392 0.69 -6.01 -7.81
CA SER A 392 1.49 -7.16 -7.35
C SER A 392 0.77 -8.50 -7.55
N TRP A 393 -0.57 -8.51 -7.43
CA TRP A 393 -1.41 -9.64 -7.78
C TRP A 393 -1.33 -10.00 -9.26
N LEU A 394 -1.37 -9.00 -10.17
CA LEU A 394 -1.29 -9.24 -11.62
C LEU A 394 0.06 -9.85 -12.03
N GLU A 395 1.16 -9.46 -11.38
CA GLU A 395 2.46 -10.09 -11.63
C GLU A 395 2.52 -11.54 -11.14
N ALA A 396 1.81 -11.89 -10.06
CA ALA A 396 1.63 -13.28 -9.67
C ALA A 396 0.83 -14.07 -10.72
N VAL A 397 -0.27 -13.49 -11.24
CA VAL A 397 -1.07 -14.12 -12.31
C VAL A 397 -0.26 -14.24 -13.61
N ARG A 398 0.61 -13.26 -13.92
CA ARG A 398 1.55 -13.34 -15.06
C ARG A 398 2.45 -14.56 -14.93
N LEU A 399 3.04 -14.79 -13.76
CA LEU A 399 3.84 -15.99 -13.53
C LEU A 399 3.01 -17.29 -13.75
N ILE A 400 1.77 -17.31 -13.28
CA ILE A 400 0.88 -18.47 -13.52
C ILE A 400 0.63 -18.67 -15.02
N ALA A 401 0.43 -17.62 -15.80
CA ALA A 401 0.26 -17.72 -17.24
C ALA A 401 1.50 -18.30 -17.95
N GLU A 402 2.70 -17.94 -17.48
CA GLU A 402 3.98 -18.40 -18.02
C GLU A 402 4.30 -19.86 -17.63
N ILE A 403 4.08 -20.23 -16.37
CA ILE A 403 4.58 -21.50 -15.80
C ILE A 403 3.50 -22.59 -15.73
N ALA A 404 2.24 -22.20 -15.55
CA ALA A 404 1.12 -23.11 -15.36
C ALA A 404 -0.10 -22.77 -16.26
N PRO A 405 0.05 -22.75 -17.59
CA PRO A 405 -1.01 -22.38 -18.53
C PRO A 405 -2.38 -23.03 -18.26
N PRO A 406 -2.46 -24.34 -17.92
CA PRO A 406 -3.75 -24.97 -17.62
C PRO A 406 -4.43 -24.36 -16.37
N LEU A 407 -3.68 -23.97 -15.35
CA LEU A 407 -4.22 -23.30 -14.18
C LEU A 407 -4.71 -21.89 -14.53
N TYR A 408 -3.93 -21.14 -15.32
CA TYR A 408 -4.30 -19.81 -15.78
C TYR A 408 -5.64 -19.83 -16.54
N ARG A 409 -5.83 -20.75 -17.51
CA ARG A 409 -7.08 -20.88 -18.27
C ARG A 409 -8.28 -21.08 -17.34
N GLN A 410 -8.19 -22.01 -16.39
CA GLN A 410 -9.24 -22.26 -15.42
C GLN A 410 -9.56 -21.03 -14.55
N MET A 411 -8.53 -20.31 -14.10
CA MET A 411 -8.69 -19.09 -13.33
C MET A 411 -9.35 -17.99 -14.17
N HIS A 412 -8.95 -17.84 -15.42
CA HIS A 412 -9.48 -16.82 -16.32
C HIS A 412 -10.96 -17.06 -16.66
N GLU A 413 -11.34 -18.31 -16.96
CA GLU A 413 -12.74 -18.70 -17.19
C GLU A 413 -13.60 -18.46 -15.94
N TYR A 414 -13.09 -18.81 -14.78
CA TYR A 414 -13.79 -18.55 -13.51
C TYR A 414 -13.93 -17.04 -13.26
N ALA A 415 -12.91 -16.25 -13.52
CA ALA A 415 -12.94 -14.79 -13.41
C ALA A 415 -14.06 -14.19 -14.29
N LEU A 416 -14.22 -14.65 -15.53
CA LEU A 416 -15.32 -14.24 -16.41
C LEU A 416 -16.69 -14.56 -15.79
N SER A 417 -16.84 -15.72 -15.16
CA SER A 417 -18.11 -16.14 -14.55
C SER A 417 -18.53 -15.30 -13.34
N VAL A 418 -17.57 -14.75 -12.59
CA VAL A 418 -17.80 -13.95 -11.36
C VAL A 418 -17.64 -12.44 -11.58
N PHE A 419 -17.29 -12.01 -12.79
CA PHE A 419 -16.98 -10.61 -13.09
C PHE A 419 -18.10 -9.64 -12.70
N LYS A 420 -19.35 -9.97 -13.02
CA LYS A 420 -20.51 -9.11 -12.72
C LYS A 420 -20.65 -8.82 -11.21
N ASP A 421 -20.33 -9.79 -10.38
CA ASP A 421 -20.39 -9.61 -8.93
C ASP A 421 -19.17 -8.83 -8.42
N ALA A 422 -17.99 -9.10 -8.93
CA ALA A 422 -16.78 -8.36 -8.61
C ALA A 422 -16.90 -6.87 -9.00
N ALA A 423 -17.46 -6.57 -10.16
CA ALA A 423 -17.67 -5.20 -10.67
C ALA A 423 -18.58 -4.33 -9.78
N LYS A 424 -19.41 -4.93 -8.91
CA LYS A 424 -20.21 -4.17 -7.92
C LYS A 424 -19.34 -3.44 -6.89
N LEU A 425 -18.10 -3.88 -6.70
CA LEU A 425 -17.16 -3.34 -5.71
C LEU A 425 -16.16 -2.34 -6.30
N TYR A 426 -16.13 -2.19 -7.62
CA TYR A 426 -15.13 -1.39 -8.33
C TYR A 426 -15.74 -0.65 -9.52
N HIS A 427 -15.30 0.60 -9.71
CA HIS A 427 -15.59 1.31 -10.95
C HIS A 427 -14.59 0.89 -12.02
N VAL A 428 -15.07 0.16 -13.05
CA VAL A 428 -14.28 -0.32 -14.19
C VAL A 428 -15.10 -0.21 -15.48
N THR A 429 -14.41 -0.06 -16.60
CA THR A 429 -15.01 0.07 -17.94
C THR A 429 -14.71 -1.14 -18.84
N THR A 430 -14.47 -2.29 -18.23
CA THR A 430 -14.11 -3.54 -18.90
C THR A 430 -15.18 -3.98 -19.89
N ASP A 431 -14.77 -4.23 -21.13
CA ASP A 431 -15.59 -4.81 -22.18
C ASP A 431 -15.24 -6.30 -22.35
N LEU A 432 -16.08 -7.17 -21.81
CA LEU A 432 -15.85 -8.63 -21.84
C LEU A 432 -15.85 -9.22 -23.25
N GLU A 433 -16.49 -8.55 -24.24
CA GLU A 433 -16.53 -9.02 -25.62
C GLU A 433 -15.17 -8.87 -26.33
N LYS A 434 -14.31 -7.99 -25.84
CA LYS A 434 -12.94 -7.80 -26.35
C LYS A 434 -11.94 -8.84 -25.83
N ILE A 435 -12.31 -9.56 -24.78
CA ILE A 435 -11.42 -10.56 -24.18
C ILE A 435 -11.46 -11.84 -25.04
N PRO A 436 -10.32 -12.29 -25.57
CA PRO A 436 -10.30 -13.48 -26.40
C PRO A 436 -10.57 -14.75 -25.58
N ASP A 437 -11.11 -15.77 -26.25
CA ASP A 437 -11.28 -17.11 -25.67
C ASP A 437 -9.90 -17.72 -25.39
N VAL A 438 -9.55 -17.83 -24.11
CA VAL A 438 -8.24 -18.34 -23.66
C VAL A 438 -7.93 -19.76 -24.14
N ASN A 439 -8.96 -20.57 -24.49
CA ASN A 439 -8.77 -21.93 -25.00
C ASN A 439 -8.34 -21.98 -26.45
N ARG A 440 -8.48 -20.88 -27.19
CA ARG A 440 -8.02 -20.75 -28.58
C ARG A 440 -6.60 -20.19 -28.70
N LEU A 441 -6.06 -19.64 -27.61
CA LEU A 441 -4.72 -19.07 -27.55
C LEU A 441 -3.69 -20.18 -27.31
N LYS A 442 -2.49 -20.03 -27.86
CA LYS A 442 -1.34 -20.85 -27.47
C LYS A 442 -0.86 -20.47 -26.06
N ASP A 443 -0.21 -21.40 -25.39
CA ASP A 443 0.28 -21.15 -24.01
C ASP A 443 1.16 -19.91 -23.93
N GLN A 444 2.01 -19.67 -24.92
CA GLN A 444 2.90 -18.51 -24.99
C GLN A 444 2.16 -17.17 -25.20
N GLU A 445 0.94 -17.22 -25.71
CA GLU A 445 0.11 -16.02 -25.95
C GLU A 445 -0.69 -15.62 -24.70
N LEU A 446 -0.85 -16.51 -23.71
CA LEU A 446 -1.64 -16.22 -22.51
C LEU A 446 -1.09 -15.06 -21.69
N VAL A 447 0.24 -14.91 -21.63
CA VAL A 447 0.89 -13.84 -20.90
C VAL A 447 0.56 -12.46 -21.45
N THR A 448 0.27 -12.34 -22.77
CA THR A 448 -0.06 -11.04 -23.39
C THR A 448 -1.38 -10.48 -22.89
N LEU A 449 -2.29 -11.33 -22.39
CA LEU A 449 -3.54 -10.89 -21.77
C LEU A 449 -3.32 -10.02 -20.52
N LEU A 450 -2.18 -10.15 -19.86
CA LEU A 450 -1.79 -9.31 -18.72
C LEU A 450 -1.30 -7.90 -19.15
N ASP A 451 -1.22 -7.64 -20.46
CA ASP A 451 -0.89 -6.34 -21.03
C ASP A 451 -2.11 -5.69 -21.72
N GLU A 452 -3.22 -6.44 -21.89
CA GLU A 452 -4.47 -5.95 -22.47
C GLU A 452 -5.42 -5.41 -21.38
N VAL A 453 -6.03 -4.25 -21.65
CA VAL A 453 -6.83 -3.47 -20.70
C VAL A 453 -7.95 -4.29 -20.07
N ASP A 454 -8.79 -4.93 -20.90
CA ASP A 454 -9.99 -5.61 -20.44
C ASP A 454 -9.66 -6.88 -19.65
N SER A 455 -8.68 -7.66 -20.12
CA SER A 455 -8.20 -8.86 -19.44
C SER A 455 -7.51 -8.51 -18.10
N ARG A 456 -6.75 -7.41 -18.05
CA ARG A 456 -6.12 -6.94 -16.80
C ARG A 456 -7.16 -6.54 -15.76
N GLN A 457 -8.18 -5.77 -16.15
CA GLN A 457 -9.25 -5.38 -15.23
C GLN A 457 -10.05 -6.58 -14.74
N LEU A 458 -10.40 -7.50 -15.64
CA LEU A 458 -11.05 -8.76 -15.28
C LEU A 458 -10.29 -9.47 -14.15
N LEU A 459 -9.01 -9.75 -14.37
CA LEU A 459 -8.18 -10.48 -13.41
C LEU A 459 -7.88 -9.67 -12.14
N HIS A 460 -7.77 -8.34 -12.28
CA HIS A 460 -7.48 -7.46 -11.15
C HIS A 460 -8.63 -7.45 -10.14
N ILE A 461 -9.88 -7.27 -10.57
CA ILE A 461 -11.00 -7.10 -9.64
C ILE A 461 -11.58 -8.43 -9.11
N THR A 462 -11.26 -9.54 -9.77
CA THR A 462 -11.78 -10.87 -9.38
C THR A 462 -10.85 -11.64 -8.42
N TYR A 463 -9.73 -11.04 -7.96
CA TYR A 463 -8.74 -11.73 -7.13
C TYR A 463 -9.33 -12.37 -5.87
N GLY A 464 -10.24 -11.66 -5.18
CA GLY A 464 -10.90 -12.18 -3.98
C GLY A 464 -11.75 -13.42 -4.27
N TYR A 465 -12.49 -13.42 -5.38
CA TYR A 465 -13.25 -14.57 -5.82
C TYR A 465 -12.35 -15.75 -6.17
N LEU A 466 -11.24 -15.51 -6.90
CA LEU A 466 -10.27 -16.54 -7.27
C LEU A 466 -9.60 -17.18 -6.04
N LEU A 467 -9.20 -16.37 -5.06
CA LEU A 467 -8.55 -16.86 -3.84
C LEU A 467 -9.51 -17.60 -2.88
N ASN A 468 -10.81 -17.32 -2.94
CA ASN A 468 -11.81 -17.96 -2.08
C ASN A 468 -12.66 -19.01 -2.81
N ALA A 469 -12.40 -19.26 -4.09
CA ALA A 469 -13.13 -20.27 -4.87
C ALA A 469 -12.96 -21.68 -4.26
N LYS A 470 -14.10 -22.39 -4.10
CA LYS A 470 -14.13 -23.74 -3.54
C LYS A 470 -14.74 -24.72 -4.53
N THR A 471 -14.31 -25.98 -4.44
CA THR A 471 -15.01 -27.09 -5.09
C THR A 471 -16.33 -27.37 -4.37
N PRO A 472 -17.27 -28.14 -4.96
CA PRO A 472 -18.49 -28.58 -4.28
C PRO A 472 -18.23 -29.29 -2.94
N GLU A 473 -17.08 -29.94 -2.80
CA GLU A 473 -16.64 -30.65 -1.59
C GLU A 473 -15.97 -29.71 -0.57
N GLY A 474 -15.84 -28.40 -0.87
CA GLY A 474 -15.27 -27.39 0.02
C GLY A 474 -13.75 -27.22 -0.02
N ALA A 475 -13.05 -27.94 -0.89
CA ALA A 475 -11.61 -27.77 -1.10
C ALA A 475 -11.29 -26.50 -1.89
N ASP A 476 -10.05 -25.99 -1.78
CA ASP A 476 -9.60 -24.87 -2.61
C ASP A 476 -9.63 -25.21 -4.09
N LEU A 477 -10.30 -24.39 -4.89
CA LEU A 477 -10.33 -24.59 -6.33
C LEU A 477 -9.01 -24.17 -6.99
N PHE A 478 -8.45 -23.02 -6.57
CA PHE A 478 -7.24 -22.44 -7.15
C PHE A 478 -6.15 -22.17 -6.12
N LYS A 479 -6.48 -21.66 -4.93
CA LYS A 479 -5.56 -21.08 -3.96
C LYS A 479 -4.35 -21.98 -3.69
N SER A 480 -4.56 -23.22 -3.33
CA SER A 480 -3.46 -24.16 -2.99
C SER A 480 -2.49 -24.37 -4.16
N ARG A 481 -3.02 -24.55 -5.40
CA ARG A 481 -2.18 -24.71 -6.60
C ARG A 481 -1.46 -23.42 -6.97
N PHE A 482 -2.14 -22.29 -6.84
CA PHE A 482 -1.59 -20.96 -7.10
C PHE A 482 -0.39 -20.67 -6.18
N PHE A 483 -0.55 -20.84 -4.87
CA PHE A 483 0.52 -20.64 -3.91
C PHE A 483 1.66 -21.65 -4.07
N HIS A 484 1.36 -22.89 -4.48
CA HIS A 484 2.39 -23.88 -4.79
C HIS A 484 3.30 -23.40 -5.92
N VAL A 485 2.75 -22.92 -7.04
CA VAL A 485 3.54 -22.38 -8.15
C VAL A 485 4.37 -21.17 -7.71
N LEU A 486 3.78 -20.21 -7.02
CA LEU A 486 4.50 -19.01 -6.53
C LEU A 486 5.65 -19.39 -5.58
N THR A 487 5.47 -20.42 -4.76
CA THR A 487 6.51 -20.88 -3.84
C THR A 487 7.64 -21.60 -4.57
N GLN A 488 7.34 -22.40 -5.58
CA GLN A 488 8.35 -23.09 -6.39
C GLN A 488 9.18 -22.12 -7.22
N PHE A 489 8.54 -21.11 -7.78
CA PHE A 489 9.12 -20.10 -8.69
C PHE A 489 9.19 -18.71 -8.04
N GLU A 490 9.55 -18.66 -6.75
CA GLU A 490 9.53 -17.39 -5.99
C GLU A 490 10.56 -16.38 -6.50
N GLU A 491 11.71 -16.79 -7.04
CA GLU A 491 12.71 -15.88 -7.60
C GLU A 491 12.21 -15.22 -8.90
N GLU A 492 11.53 -15.99 -9.74
CA GLU A 492 10.88 -15.51 -10.95
C GLU A 492 9.78 -14.49 -10.59
N TYR A 493 8.94 -14.81 -9.60
CA TYR A 493 7.92 -13.89 -9.10
C TYR A 493 8.54 -12.59 -8.56
N TRP A 494 9.57 -12.69 -7.72
CA TRP A 494 10.26 -11.50 -7.20
C TRP A 494 10.92 -10.68 -8.31
N SER A 495 11.44 -11.32 -9.36
CA SER A 495 12.01 -10.64 -10.52
C SER A 495 10.95 -9.89 -11.35
N LEU A 496 9.73 -10.45 -11.48
CA LEU A 496 8.59 -9.77 -12.10
C LEU A 496 8.21 -8.51 -11.30
N LEU A 497 8.05 -8.64 -9.99
CA LEU A 497 7.74 -7.52 -9.09
C LEU A 497 8.83 -6.45 -9.09
N GLU A 498 10.10 -6.84 -9.06
CA GLU A 498 11.23 -5.93 -9.12
C GLU A 498 11.16 -5.07 -10.38
N ARG A 499 11.01 -5.68 -11.57
CA ARG A 499 10.87 -4.95 -12.84
C ARG A 499 9.63 -4.06 -12.87
N HIS A 500 8.51 -4.54 -12.32
CA HIS A 500 7.27 -3.80 -12.28
C HIS A 500 7.38 -2.52 -11.45
N ILE A 501 7.91 -2.61 -10.23
CA ILE A 501 8.10 -1.44 -9.34
C ILE A 501 9.20 -0.51 -9.89
N GLU A 502 10.28 -1.05 -10.45
CA GLU A 502 11.30 -0.21 -11.11
C GLU A 502 10.70 0.65 -12.24
N LYS A 503 9.81 0.07 -13.06
CA LYS A 503 9.14 0.81 -14.12
C LYS A 503 8.32 1.99 -13.57
N HIS A 504 7.63 1.82 -12.43
CA HIS A 504 6.93 2.90 -11.74
C HIS A 504 7.90 4.01 -11.31
N LEU A 505 8.96 3.64 -10.59
CA LEU A 505 9.93 4.61 -10.04
C LEU A 505 10.67 5.38 -11.14
N ILE A 506 11.06 4.71 -12.22
CA ILE A 506 11.68 5.35 -13.39
C ILE A 506 10.71 6.33 -14.05
N SER A 507 9.45 5.93 -14.27
CA SER A 507 8.45 6.77 -14.92
C SER A 507 8.08 8.00 -14.10
N LEU A 508 8.14 7.90 -12.77
CA LEU A 508 7.99 9.02 -11.82
C LEU A 508 9.22 9.92 -11.74
N GLY A 509 10.33 9.56 -12.39
CA GLY A 509 11.58 10.31 -12.32
C GLY A 509 12.26 10.22 -10.94
N VAL A 510 12.02 9.17 -10.16
CA VAL A 510 12.68 8.97 -8.87
C VAL A 510 14.17 8.69 -9.10
N GLU A 511 15.01 9.45 -8.40
CA GLU A 511 16.47 9.31 -8.54
C GLU A 511 16.94 7.93 -8.07
N LYS A 512 17.96 7.40 -8.76
CA LYS A 512 18.65 6.19 -8.28
C LYS A 512 19.35 6.51 -6.97
N GLY A 513 19.17 5.66 -5.98
CA GLY A 513 19.89 5.73 -4.72
C GLY A 513 21.38 5.45 -4.91
N GLU A 514 22.21 5.89 -3.97
CA GLU A 514 23.60 5.47 -3.91
C GLU A 514 23.67 3.94 -3.84
N LYS A 515 24.59 3.34 -4.60
CA LYS A 515 24.83 1.89 -4.52
C LYS A 515 25.20 1.54 -3.09
N PRO A 516 24.59 0.50 -2.49
CA PRO A 516 24.89 0.07 -1.14
C PRO A 516 26.34 -0.38 -0.97
#